data_6bafabb3db21348b7b2eb73f891efc79
#
_entry.id   6bafabb3db21348b7b2eb73f891efc79
#
_cell.length_a   1.000
_cell.length_b   1.000
_cell.length_c   1.000
_cell.angle_alpha   90.00
_cell.angle_beta   90.00
_cell.angle_gamma   90.00
#
_symmetry.space_group_name_H-M   'P 1'
#
loop_
_entity.id
_entity.type
_entity.pdbx_description
1 polymer ?
#
loop_
_entity_poly.entity_id
_entity_poly.type
_entity_poly.pdbx_seq_one_letter_code
_entity_poly.pdbx_strand_id
1 'polypeptide(L)'
;MKYLIVIEKMGKSGIAHMLEHLNFKSTKNLEAGQFDEIVKGFGGVNNASTSFDYTHYYIKSASKNMDKSLELFADLMENLTLKDEEFQPERDVVAEERRWRTDNNPMGYLQFRLFNNAYIYHPYHWTPIGFMDDIQNWSIEDIKDFHSTYYQPKN
;
A
#
# COMPACT_ATOMS: atom_id res chain seq x y z
N MET A 1 -3.41 2.62 9.92
CA MET A 1 -3.95 3.74 9.09
C MET A 1 -5.41 3.45 8.77
N LYS A 2 -6.32 4.38 9.02
CA LYS A 2 -7.77 4.23 8.82
C LYS A 2 -8.26 5.09 7.65
N TYR A 3 -9.32 4.63 6.97
CA TYR A 3 -10.05 5.36 5.92
C TYR A 3 -9.30 5.62 4.61
N LEU A 4 -8.30 4.82 4.22
CA LEU A 4 -7.44 5.16 3.09
C LEU A 4 -8.15 5.11 1.72
N ILE A 5 -8.89 4.05 1.40
CA ILE A 5 -9.61 3.99 0.11
C ILE A 5 -10.81 4.93 0.07
N VAL A 6 -11.50 5.10 1.21
CA VAL A 6 -12.65 6.02 1.31
C VAL A 6 -12.30 7.48 0.99
N ILE A 7 -11.03 7.84 1.10
CA ILE A 7 -10.52 9.20 0.80
C ILE A 7 -9.84 9.31 -0.56
N GLU A 8 -9.69 8.20 -1.29
CA GLU A 8 -9.20 8.25 -2.67
C GLU A 8 -10.18 8.98 -3.58
N LYS A 9 -9.67 9.49 -4.69
CA LYS A 9 -10.44 10.22 -5.69
C LYS A 9 -10.52 9.44 -6.99
N MET A 10 -11.59 9.65 -7.75
CA MET A 10 -11.69 9.15 -9.11
C MET A 10 -10.49 9.64 -9.94
N GLY A 11 -9.87 8.76 -10.70
CA GLY A 11 -8.63 9.01 -11.42
C GLY A 11 -7.36 8.72 -10.61
N LYS A 12 -7.49 8.39 -9.30
CA LYS A 12 -6.39 8.05 -8.39
C LYS A 12 -6.74 6.84 -7.51
N SER A 13 -7.59 5.94 -8.01
CA SER A 13 -7.98 4.74 -7.29
C SER A 13 -6.79 3.79 -7.11
N GLY A 14 -6.70 3.12 -5.96
CA GLY A 14 -5.64 2.17 -5.63
C GLY A 14 -4.33 2.79 -5.13
N ILE A 15 -4.27 4.12 -4.96
CA ILE A 15 -3.06 4.81 -4.53
C ILE A 15 -2.64 4.42 -3.10
N ALA A 16 -3.59 4.09 -2.24
CA ALA A 16 -3.32 3.60 -0.90
C ALA A 16 -2.64 2.23 -0.92
N HIS A 17 -3.02 1.35 -1.84
CA HIS A 17 -2.38 0.06 -2.05
C HIS A 17 -0.97 0.21 -2.65
N MET A 18 -0.80 1.11 -3.61
CA MET A 18 0.53 1.44 -4.14
C MET A 18 1.47 1.95 -3.04
N LEU A 19 0.96 2.80 -2.14
CA LEU A 19 1.75 3.29 -1.01
C LEU A 19 2.08 2.17 0.00
N GLU A 20 1.21 1.15 0.16
CA GLU A 20 1.54 -0.06 0.93
C GLU A 20 2.79 -0.74 0.38
N HIS A 21 2.86 -0.97 -0.94
CA HIS A 21 4.02 -1.55 -1.60
C HIS A 21 5.29 -0.71 -1.36
N LEU A 22 5.18 0.61 -1.50
CA LEU A 22 6.32 1.51 -1.34
C LEU A 22 6.81 1.65 0.11
N ASN A 23 5.97 1.34 1.10
CA ASN A 23 6.39 1.35 2.50
C ASN A 23 7.52 0.35 2.82
N PHE A 24 7.67 -0.72 2.03
CA PHE A 24 8.74 -1.69 2.20
C PHE A 24 9.98 -1.42 1.31
N LYS A 25 10.00 -0.26 0.65
CA LYS A 25 11.17 0.19 -0.10
C LYS A 25 12.14 0.96 0.80
N SER A 26 12.86 1.93 0.28
CA SER A 26 13.87 2.63 1.07
C SER A 26 13.28 3.70 1.99
N THR A 27 13.92 3.86 3.14
CA THR A 27 13.77 5.02 4.03
C THR A 27 15.05 5.85 4.02
N LYS A 28 15.12 6.93 4.80
CA LYS A 28 16.38 7.67 5.02
C LYS A 28 17.45 6.83 5.71
N ASN A 29 17.05 5.78 6.45
CA ASN A 29 17.91 5.00 7.31
C ASN A 29 18.08 3.54 6.83
N LEU A 30 17.22 3.06 5.93
CA LEU A 30 17.19 1.68 5.47
C LEU A 30 17.13 1.62 3.94
N GLU A 31 17.91 0.74 3.36
CA GLU A 31 17.80 0.38 1.94
C GLU A 31 16.59 -0.51 1.67
N ALA A 32 16.15 -0.58 0.41
CA ALA A 32 15.04 -1.44 0.00
C ALA A 32 15.32 -2.92 0.37
N GLY A 33 14.35 -3.57 1.03
CA GLY A 33 14.46 -4.95 1.51
C GLY A 33 15.14 -5.10 2.88
N GLN A 34 15.88 -4.11 3.36
CA GLN A 34 16.60 -4.18 4.62
C GLN A 34 15.67 -4.30 5.83
N PHE A 35 14.50 -3.70 5.78
CA PHE A 35 13.46 -3.89 6.78
C PHE A 35 13.12 -5.37 6.99
N ASP A 36 12.89 -6.10 5.90
CA ASP A 36 12.57 -7.53 5.92
C ASP A 36 13.73 -8.37 6.46
N GLU A 37 14.96 -8.05 6.08
CA GLU A 37 16.17 -8.73 6.56
C GLU A 37 16.33 -8.56 8.08
N ILE A 38 16.12 -7.36 8.61
CA ILE A 38 16.19 -7.09 10.04
C ILE A 38 15.11 -7.87 10.80
N VAL A 39 13.85 -7.86 10.30
CA VAL A 39 12.75 -8.61 10.92
C VAL A 39 13.04 -10.11 10.93
N LYS A 40 13.50 -10.66 9.81
CA LYS A 40 13.94 -12.08 9.74
C LYS A 40 15.11 -12.37 10.66
N GLY A 41 16.07 -11.45 10.78
CA GLY A 41 17.25 -11.58 11.62
C GLY A 41 16.95 -11.80 13.10
N PHE A 42 15.86 -11.24 13.63
CA PHE A 42 15.41 -11.51 14.99
C PHE A 42 14.29 -12.58 15.09
N GLY A 43 14.06 -13.35 14.01
CA GLY A 43 13.09 -14.44 13.95
C GLY A 43 11.65 -13.97 13.85
N GLY A 44 11.40 -12.78 13.33
CA GLY A 44 10.09 -12.24 13.04
C GLY A 44 9.63 -12.53 11.62
N VAL A 45 8.36 -12.28 11.39
CA VAL A 45 7.75 -12.20 10.05
C VAL A 45 6.90 -10.92 9.99
N ASN A 46 6.92 -10.28 8.85
CA ASN A 46 6.13 -9.07 8.59
C ASN A 46 5.27 -9.24 7.35
N ASN A 47 4.22 -8.46 7.27
CA ASN A 47 3.42 -8.31 6.07
C ASN A 47 2.55 -7.05 6.19
N ALA A 48 1.84 -6.72 5.11
CA ALA A 48 0.82 -5.70 5.11
C ALA A 48 -0.41 -6.13 4.30
N SER A 49 -1.48 -5.39 4.41
CA SER A 49 -2.67 -5.57 3.59
C SER A 49 -3.48 -4.28 3.52
N THR A 50 -3.97 -3.95 2.34
CA THR A 50 -4.90 -2.84 2.13
C THR A 50 -6.31 -3.37 1.89
N SER A 51 -7.26 -2.85 2.67
CA SER A 51 -8.69 -3.09 2.54
C SER A 51 -9.41 -1.78 2.21
N PHE A 52 -10.73 -1.80 2.11
CA PHE A 52 -11.52 -0.61 1.79
C PHE A 52 -11.37 0.53 2.81
N ASP A 53 -11.21 0.22 4.09
CA ASP A 53 -11.20 1.22 5.16
C ASP A 53 -9.83 1.44 5.80
N TYR A 54 -8.86 0.55 5.59
CA TYR A 54 -7.57 0.64 6.27
C TYR A 54 -6.46 -0.06 5.50
N THR A 55 -5.24 0.40 5.74
CA THR A 55 -4.01 -0.36 5.48
C THR A 55 -3.41 -0.79 6.80
N HIS A 56 -3.09 -2.08 6.90
CA HIS A 56 -2.57 -2.71 8.10
C HIS A 56 -1.16 -3.24 7.85
N TYR A 57 -0.22 -2.83 8.67
CA TYR A 57 1.16 -3.32 8.68
C TYR A 57 1.40 -4.06 9.98
N TYR A 58 2.08 -5.21 9.94
CA TYR A 58 2.37 -5.95 11.15
C TYR A 58 3.72 -6.66 11.13
N ILE A 59 4.30 -6.81 12.32
CA ILE A 59 5.41 -7.71 12.59
C ILE A 59 4.94 -8.70 13.67
N LYS A 60 5.15 -10.00 13.42
CA LYS A 60 4.96 -11.06 14.41
C LYS A 60 6.33 -11.55 14.86
N SER A 61 6.65 -11.37 16.13
CA SER A 61 7.94 -11.80 16.71
C SER A 61 7.80 -12.10 18.20
N ALA A 62 8.87 -12.58 18.83
CA ALA A 62 8.91 -12.73 20.27
C ALA A 62 8.78 -11.36 20.97
N SER A 63 8.12 -11.30 22.13
CA SER A 63 7.83 -10.06 22.87
C SER A 63 9.07 -9.21 23.21
N LYS A 64 10.23 -9.87 23.41
CA LYS A 64 11.52 -9.20 23.64
C LYS A 64 11.97 -8.29 22.47
N ASN A 65 11.40 -8.45 21.29
CA ASN A 65 11.73 -7.67 20.10
C ASN A 65 10.73 -6.51 19.86
N MET A 66 9.86 -6.21 20.83
CA MET A 66 8.81 -5.21 20.65
C MET A 66 9.40 -3.81 20.37
N ASP A 67 10.37 -3.38 21.16
CA ASP A 67 10.99 -2.07 20.99
C ASP A 67 11.62 -1.93 19.59
N LYS A 68 12.36 -2.96 19.15
CA LYS A 68 12.94 -2.97 17.80
C LYS A 68 11.89 -2.93 16.69
N SER A 69 10.79 -3.63 16.86
CA SER A 69 9.67 -3.60 15.90
C SER A 69 9.01 -2.23 15.84
N LEU A 70 8.85 -1.54 16.96
CA LEU A 70 8.30 -0.18 17.03
C LEU A 70 9.25 0.84 16.38
N GLU A 71 10.56 0.73 16.62
CA GLU A 71 11.57 1.56 15.93
C GLU A 71 11.51 1.42 14.41
N LEU A 72 11.40 0.18 13.91
CA LEU A 72 11.28 -0.09 12.48
C LEU A 72 10.00 0.53 11.88
N PHE A 73 8.86 0.40 12.56
CA PHE A 73 7.63 1.04 12.09
C PHE A 73 7.68 2.56 12.17
N ALA A 74 8.31 3.13 13.20
CA ALA A 74 8.50 4.57 13.28
C ALA A 74 9.32 5.08 12.11
N ASP A 75 10.38 4.37 11.73
CA ASP A 75 11.20 4.72 10.56
C ASP A 75 10.41 4.63 9.24
N LEU A 76 9.63 3.55 9.03
CA LEU A 76 8.75 3.44 7.86
C LEU A 76 7.74 4.58 7.78
N MET A 77 7.13 4.98 8.90
CA MET A 77 6.09 6.01 8.90
C MET A 77 6.64 7.43 8.73
N GLU A 78 7.86 7.69 9.18
CA GLU A 78 8.45 9.04 9.23
C GLU A 78 9.46 9.30 8.11
N ASN A 79 10.18 8.29 7.66
CA ASN A 79 11.40 8.46 6.89
C ASN A 79 11.36 7.88 5.46
N LEU A 80 10.19 7.50 4.94
CA LEU A 80 10.07 7.03 3.55
C LEU A 80 10.68 8.03 2.58
N THR A 81 11.45 7.53 1.62
CA THR A 81 12.10 8.38 0.61
C THR A 81 11.23 8.61 -0.62
N LEU A 82 10.35 7.67 -0.95
CA LEU A 82 9.42 7.71 -2.09
C LEU A 82 10.14 8.14 -3.38
N LYS A 83 11.15 7.36 -3.77
CA LYS A 83 11.96 7.63 -4.96
C LYS A 83 11.23 7.17 -6.23
N ASP A 84 11.32 7.96 -7.30
CA ASP A 84 10.71 7.61 -8.59
C ASP A 84 11.30 6.31 -9.17
N GLU A 85 12.59 6.07 -8.99
CA GLU A 85 13.29 4.86 -9.43
C GLU A 85 12.79 3.57 -8.76
N GLU A 86 12.21 3.67 -7.54
CA GLU A 86 11.55 2.57 -6.84
C GLU A 86 10.07 2.47 -7.21
N PHE A 87 9.44 3.60 -7.48
CA PHE A 87 8.03 3.70 -7.84
C PHE A 87 7.73 3.09 -9.22
N GLN A 88 8.52 3.41 -10.24
CA GLN A 88 8.23 2.99 -11.61
C GLN A 88 8.14 1.46 -11.76
N PRO A 89 9.12 0.64 -11.31
CA PRO A 89 9.01 -0.80 -11.39
C PRO A 89 7.90 -1.36 -10.48
N GLU A 90 7.66 -0.75 -9.33
CA GLU A 90 6.62 -1.23 -8.41
C GLU A 90 5.20 -0.97 -8.95
N ARG A 91 4.99 0.10 -9.70
CA ARG A 91 3.74 0.34 -10.43
C ARG A 91 3.43 -0.80 -11.41
N ASP A 92 4.44 -1.30 -12.10
CA ASP A 92 4.28 -2.44 -13.00
C ASP A 92 3.93 -3.73 -12.23
N VAL A 93 4.50 -3.94 -11.04
CA VAL A 93 4.14 -5.05 -10.15
C VAL A 93 2.67 -4.97 -9.75
N VAL A 94 2.18 -3.79 -9.34
CA VAL A 94 0.76 -3.59 -8.97
C VAL A 94 -0.15 -3.81 -10.20
N ALA A 95 0.26 -3.38 -11.38
CA ALA A 95 -0.49 -3.62 -12.62
C ALA A 95 -0.60 -5.12 -12.93
N GLU A 96 0.48 -5.91 -12.74
CA GLU A 96 0.44 -7.37 -12.90
C GLU A 96 -0.42 -8.04 -11.82
N GLU A 97 -0.35 -7.57 -10.58
CA GLU A 97 -1.22 -8.05 -9.50
C GLU A 97 -2.70 -7.82 -9.84
N ARG A 98 -3.04 -6.64 -10.38
CA ARG A 98 -4.39 -6.33 -10.88
C ARG A 98 -4.83 -7.34 -11.94
N ARG A 99 -3.99 -7.62 -12.93
CA ARG A 99 -4.29 -8.61 -13.96
C ARG A 99 -4.53 -9.98 -13.36
N TRP A 100 -3.66 -10.41 -12.47
CA TRP A 100 -3.75 -11.74 -11.87
C TRP A 100 -4.93 -11.91 -10.91
N ARG A 101 -5.17 -10.93 -10.04
CA ARG A 101 -6.24 -11.01 -9.02
C ARG A 101 -7.62 -10.69 -9.55
N THR A 102 -7.72 -9.82 -10.55
CA THR A 102 -8.99 -9.26 -11.01
C THR A 102 -9.26 -9.61 -12.47
N ASP A 103 -8.45 -9.13 -13.42
CA ASP A 103 -8.82 -9.12 -14.82
C ASP A 103 -8.81 -10.53 -15.43
N ASN A 104 -7.88 -11.40 -15.02
CA ASN A 104 -7.73 -12.79 -15.46
C ASN A 104 -8.36 -13.80 -14.47
N ASN A 105 -9.02 -13.32 -13.41
CA ASN A 105 -9.67 -14.16 -12.41
C ASN A 105 -11.20 -13.96 -12.46
N PRO A 106 -11.99 -14.96 -12.85
CA PRO A 106 -13.44 -14.80 -12.97
C PRO A 106 -14.13 -14.34 -11.68
N MET A 107 -13.70 -14.83 -10.52
CA MET A 107 -14.27 -14.43 -9.22
C MET A 107 -13.83 -13.02 -8.84
N GLY A 108 -12.57 -12.67 -9.07
CA GLY A 108 -12.06 -11.31 -8.86
C GLY A 108 -12.76 -10.30 -9.76
N TYR A 109 -12.96 -10.65 -11.03
CA TYR A 109 -13.69 -9.80 -11.97
C TYR A 109 -15.17 -9.65 -11.60
N LEU A 110 -15.83 -10.73 -11.16
CA LEU A 110 -17.20 -10.68 -10.67
C LEU A 110 -17.32 -9.74 -9.46
N GLN A 111 -16.43 -9.88 -8.47
CA GLN A 111 -16.42 -9.00 -7.30
C GLN A 111 -16.19 -7.54 -7.69
N PHE A 112 -15.23 -7.27 -8.55
CA PHE A 112 -14.95 -5.93 -9.07
C PHE A 112 -16.19 -5.34 -9.74
N ARG A 113 -16.87 -6.09 -10.64
CA ARG A 113 -18.09 -5.64 -11.31
C ARG A 113 -19.25 -5.43 -10.35
N LEU A 114 -19.37 -6.27 -9.31
CA LEU A 114 -20.39 -6.11 -8.28
C LEU A 114 -20.24 -4.76 -7.56
N PHE A 115 -19.04 -4.45 -7.10
CA PHE A 115 -18.77 -3.18 -6.41
C PHE A 115 -18.96 -1.97 -7.33
N ASN A 116 -18.49 -2.03 -8.57
CA ASN A 116 -18.69 -0.99 -9.57
C ASN A 116 -20.16 -0.67 -9.84
N ASN A 117 -21.04 -1.65 -9.76
CA ASN A 117 -22.46 -1.42 -10.01
C ASN A 117 -23.24 -1.07 -8.73
N ALA A 118 -22.81 -1.57 -7.58
CA ALA A 118 -23.48 -1.31 -6.30
C ALA A 118 -23.20 0.09 -5.76
N TYR A 119 -22.00 0.61 -5.98
CA TYR A 119 -21.56 1.90 -5.45
C TYR A 119 -21.27 2.90 -6.59
N ILE A 120 -22.12 3.88 -6.79
CA ILE A 120 -21.96 4.86 -7.87
C ILE A 120 -21.07 6.03 -7.44
N TYR A 121 -21.32 6.62 -6.27
CA TYR A 121 -20.61 7.80 -5.76
C TYR A 121 -19.63 7.48 -4.63
N HIS A 122 -19.84 6.36 -3.92
CA HIS A 122 -18.96 5.97 -2.82
C HIS A 122 -17.64 5.42 -3.36
N PRO A 123 -16.49 5.69 -2.73
CA PRO A 123 -15.19 5.15 -3.15
C PRO A 123 -15.08 3.62 -3.19
N TYR A 124 -16.02 2.90 -2.60
CA TYR A 124 -16.13 1.44 -2.80
C TYR A 124 -16.45 1.04 -4.24
N HIS A 125 -16.77 2.02 -5.10
CA HIS A 125 -16.91 1.82 -6.54
C HIS A 125 -15.70 1.15 -7.17
N TRP A 126 -14.48 1.49 -6.72
CA TRP A 126 -13.26 0.75 -7.07
C TRP A 126 -12.82 -0.13 -5.91
N THR A 127 -12.22 -1.27 -6.22
CA THR A 127 -11.63 -2.17 -5.23
C THR A 127 -10.26 -1.64 -4.76
N PRO A 128 -9.70 -2.13 -3.64
CA PRO A 128 -8.42 -1.65 -3.11
C PRO A 128 -7.27 -1.59 -4.11
N ILE A 129 -7.28 -2.45 -5.13
CA ILE A 129 -6.25 -2.43 -6.17
C ILE A 129 -6.41 -1.30 -7.19
N GLY A 130 -7.61 -0.69 -7.27
CA GLY A 130 -7.90 0.40 -8.19
C GLY A 130 -8.21 -0.02 -9.63
N PHE A 131 -8.45 0.97 -10.50
CA PHE A 131 -8.62 0.78 -11.94
C PHE A 131 -7.27 0.70 -12.65
N MET A 132 -7.18 -0.11 -13.72
CA MET A 132 -5.94 -0.24 -14.49
C MET A 132 -5.48 1.09 -15.08
N ASP A 133 -6.41 1.89 -15.60
CA ASP A 133 -6.10 3.20 -16.17
C ASP A 133 -5.50 4.16 -15.11
N ASP A 134 -6.01 4.12 -13.87
CA ASP A 134 -5.47 4.92 -12.78
C ASP A 134 -4.06 4.46 -12.40
N ILE A 135 -3.86 3.13 -12.29
CA ILE A 135 -2.54 2.53 -11.99
C ILE A 135 -1.49 3.00 -13.02
N GLN A 136 -1.82 2.98 -14.30
CA GLN A 136 -0.92 3.38 -15.37
C GLN A 136 -0.61 4.88 -15.38
N ASN A 137 -1.50 5.71 -14.81
CA ASN A 137 -1.40 7.17 -14.80
C ASN A 137 -1.03 7.78 -13.45
N TRP A 138 -0.66 6.96 -12.44
CA TRP A 138 -0.10 7.51 -11.20
C TRP A 138 1.27 8.13 -11.45
N SER A 139 1.54 9.23 -10.76
CA SER A 139 2.86 9.84 -10.66
C SER A 139 3.44 9.68 -9.26
N ILE A 140 4.74 9.82 -9.10
CA ILE A 140 5.37 9.81 -7.79
C ILE A 140 4.90 10.99 -6.92
N GLU A 141 4.54 12.12 -7.53
CA GLU A 141 3.98 13.27 -6.86
C GLU A 141 2.62 12.96 -6.23
N ASP A 142 1.76 12.21 -6.93
CA ASP A 142 0.48 11.76 -6.37
C ASP A 142 0.68 10.92 -5.10
N ILE A 143 1.69 10.06 -5.10
CA ILE A 143 2.05 9.22 -3.95
C ILE A 143 2.55 10.07 -2.79
N LYS A 144 3.45 11.03 -3.06
CA LYS A 144 3.98 11.96 -2.05
C LYS A 144 2.89 12.81 -1.43
N ASP A 145 1.99 13.35 -2.25
CA ASP A 145 0.85 14.15 -1.79
C ASP A 145 -0.09 13.33 -0.90
N PHE A 146 -0.40 12.10 -1.32
CA PHE A 146 -1.24 11.20 -0.54
C PHE A 146 -0.56 10.84 0.79
N HIS A 147 0.72 10.48 0.78
CA HIS A 147 1.50 10.18 1.98
C HIS A 147 1.52 11.38 2.94
N SER A 148 1.92 12.55 2.46
CA SER A 148 2.05 13.76 3.30
C SER A 148 0.71 14.21 3.91
N THR A 149 -0.39 13.96 3.22
CA THR A 149 -1.73 14.36 3.67
C THR A 149 -2.30 13.39 4.69
N TYR A 150 -2.16 12.09 4.47
CA TYR A 150 -2.91 11.07 5.20
C TYR A 150 -2.07 10.21 6.14
N TYR A 151 -0.77 10.04 5.90
CA TYR A 151 0.12 9.28 6.77
C TYR A 151 0.57 10.17 7.95
N GLN A 152 -0.36 10.42 8.85
CA GLN A 152 -0.17 11.29 10.02
C GLN A 152 -0.39 10.49 11.31
N PRO A 153 0.30 10.82 12.42
CA PRO A 153 0.17 10.09 13.69
C PRO A 153 -1.25 10.05 14.27
N LYS A 154 -2.12 10.97 13.85
CA LYS A 154 -3.52 11.06 14.30
C LYS A 154 -4.48 10.13 13.55
N ASN A 155 -4.04 9.49 12.46
CA ASN A 155 -4.89 8.66 11.60
C ASN A 155 -4.75 7.16 11.89
#